data_b091c1519ff8dd4dd587e2fa8614c4a4
#
_entry.id   b091c1519ff8dd4dd587e2fa8614c4a4
#
_cell.length_a   1.000
_cell.length_b   1.000
_cell.length_c   1.000
_cell.angle_alpha   90.00
_cell.angle_beta   90.00
_cell.angle_gamma   90.00
#
_symmetry.space_group_name_H-M   'P 1'
#
loop_
_entity.id
_entity.type
_entity.pdbx_description
1 polymer ?
#
loop_
_entity_poly.entity_id
_entity_poly.type
_entity_poly.pdbx_seq_one_letter_code
_entity_poly.pdbx_strand_id
1 'polypeptide(L)'
;MKLTRSILSLILALVLVFSLGAGVFAAEWPQNDFTDVPRSEWYAEAVDFAEASGLMNGVGDHRFDPQGSVTRAMVVTVLYRLQEEPDVTGKTCPFSDVPVGSWYFNAVIWAADQGVTTGKTETSFAPNEPITREQMATMIIRFSLASSGDKDVIGDAVKMDPDGKLVLKMLSEGVPADLAKDFPAAEGFQGFSDADSISSYARWYVLFCRLTGIMKGDTAGTFRPQSTLTRAECAKTFMNLYELGEEFLSAA
;
A
#
# COMPACT_ATOMS: atom_id res chain seq x y z
N MET A 1 0.41 -5.55 25.24
CA MET A 1 1.90 -5.66 25.22
C MET A 1 2.46 -6.43 24.03
N LYS A 2 1.97 -7.63 23.64
CA LYS A 2 2.48 -8.33 22.43
C LYS A 2 2.02 -7.69 21.12
N LEU A 3 0.76 -7.29 21.00
CA LEU A 3 0.20 -6.63 19.81
C LEU A 3 0.93 -5.31 19.54
N THR A 4 1.16 -4.48 20.56
CA THR A 4 1.91 -3.22 20.45
C THR A 4 3.35 -3.42 19.97
N ARG A 5 4.04 -4.48 20.41
CA ARG A 5 5.40 -4.81 19.94
C ARG A 5 5.40 -5.25 18.46
N SER A 6 4.42 -6.06 18.05
CA SER A 6 4.29 -6.52 16.66
C SER A 6 3.95 -5.37 15.72
N ILE A 7 3.10 -4.43 16.18
CA ILE A 7 2.76 -3.23 15.41
C ILE A 7 3.94 -2.25 15.36
N LEU A 8 4.72 -2.12 16.45
CA LEU A 8 5.94 -1.30 16.48
C LEU A 8 7.01 -1.85 15.52
N SER A 9 7.13 -3.18 15.39
CA SER A 9 8.05 -3.79 14.45
C SER A 9 7.60 -3.58 12.99
N LEU A 10 6.28 -3.52 12.72
CA LEU A 10 5.74 -3.15 11.42
C LEU A 10 6.11 -1.70 11.04
N ILE A 11 6.06 -0.79 12.01
CA ILE A 11 6.45 0.61 11.81
C ILE A 11 7.94 0.70 11.53
N LEU A 12 8.77 0.01 12.32
CA LEU A 12 10.22 -0.09 12.07
C LEU A 12 10.53 -0.68 10.71
N ALA A 13 9.67 -1.58 10.24
CA ALA A 13 9.70 -2.19 8.93
C ALA A 13 9.53 -1.19 7.78
N LEU A 14 8.57 -0.30 7.94
CA LEU A 14 8.30 0.79 6.99
C LEU A 14 9.48 1.76 6.89
N VAL A 15 10.18 2.03 8.01
CA VAL A 15 11.37 2.89 8.05
C VAL A 15 12.51 2.36 7.19
N LEU A 16 12.73 1.04 7.21
CA LEU A 16 13.84 0.43 6.45
C LEU A 16 13.64 0.45 4.94
N VAL A 17 12.40 0.56 4.44
CA VAL A 17 12.11 0.66 3.01
C VAL A 17 12.69 1.95 2.40
N PHE A 18 12.74 3.04 3.17
CA PHE A 18 13.15 4.36 2.70
C PHE A 18 14.57 4.77 3.11
N SER A 19 15.25 3.99 3.98
CA SER A 19 16.61 4.31 4.43
C SER A 19 17.70 4.18 3.36
N LEU A 20 17.40 3.59 2.20
CA LEU A 20 18.36 3.41 1.10
C LEU A 20 18.37 4.57 0.10
N GLY A 21 17.42 5.49 0.17
CA GLY A 21 17.31 6.67 -0.68
C GLY A 21 17.53 8.00 0.06
N ALA A 22 18.52 8.09 0.94
CA ALA A 22 18.79 9.29 1.71
C ALA A 22 19.11 10.50 0.81
N GLY A 23 18.17 11.44 0.68
CA GLY A 23 18.50 12.69 0.04
C GLY A 23 17.42 13.70 -0.31
N VAL A 24 16.15 13.53 0.10
CA VAL A 24 15.16 14.59 -0.17
C VAL A 24 14.36 14.91 1.08
N PHE A 25 14.91 15.76 1.93
CA PHE A 25 14.14 16.47 2.97
C PHE A 25 13.11 17.40 2.31
N ALA A 26 11.84 17.33 2.75
CA ALA A 26 10.78 18.35 2.62
C ALA A 26 10.89 19.27 1.37
N ALA A 27 11.32 18.74 0.24
CA ALA A 27 11.35 19.48 -1.01
C ALA A 27 9.92 19.44 -1.58
N GLU A 28 9.40 20.62 -1.91
CA GLU A 28 8.26 20.70 -2.80
C GLU A 28 8.59 19.89 -4.06
N TRP A 29 7.79 18.88 -4.36
CA TRP A 29 7.98 18.09 -5.57
C TRP A 29 7.87 19.00 -6.79
N PRO A 30 8.72 18.81 -7.82
CA PRO A 30 8.57 19.56 -9.06
C PRO A 30 7.14 19.42 -9.57
N GLN A 31 6.52 20.54 -9.92
CA GLN A 31 5.16 20.50 -10.45
C GLN A 31 5.15 19.75 -11.79
N ASN A 32 4.20 18.82 -11.94
CA ASN A 32 3.95 18.15 -13.19
C ASN A 32 3.36 19.09 -14.25
N ASP A 33 3.47 18.72 -15.51
CA ASP A 33 2.91 19.46 -16.66
C ASP A 33 1.65 18.79 -17.26
N PHE A 34 1.00 17.87 -16.50
CA PHE A 34 -0.19 17.19 -16.97
C PHE A 34 -1.40 18.11 -17.08
N THR A 35 -2.01 18.14 -18.25
CA THR A 35 -3.14 19.03 -18.58
C THR A 35 -4.44 18.64 -17.87
N ASP A 36 -4.54 17.40 -17.36
CA ASP A 36 -5.71 16.84 -16.69
C ASP A 36 -5.53 16.72 -15.16
N VAL A 37 -4.52 17.43 -14.60
CA VAL A 37 -4.25 17.49 -13.15
C VAL A 37 -4.34 18.94 -12.67
N PRO A 38 -5.56 19.49 -12.41
CA PRO A 38 -5.71 20.83 -11.89
C PRO A 38 -5.06 20.97 -10.52
N ARG A 39 -4.34 22.07 -10.27
CA ARG A 39 -3.62 22.34 -9.01
C ARG A 39 -4.53 22.41 -7.77
N SER A 40 -5.81 22.69 -7.95
CA SER A 40 -6.83 22.71 -6.89
C SER A 40 -7.28 21.34 -6.42
N GLU A 41 -6.93 20.29 -7.14
CA GLU A 41 -7.35 18.93 -6.82
C GLU A 41 -6.52 18.33 -5.67
N TRP A 42 -7.17 17.56 -4.81
CA TRP A 42 -6.56 16.93 -3.63
C TRP A 42 -5.40 15.98 -3.94
N TYR A 43 -5.32 15.51 -5.19
CA TYR A 43 -4.30 14.57 -5.66
C TYR A 43 -3.14 15.25 -6.39
N ALA A 44 -3.19 16.57 -6.61
CA ALA A 44 -2.19 17.25 -7.45
C ALA A 44 -0.76 17.03 -6.95
N GLU A 45 -0.52 17.23 -5.66
CA GLU A 45 0.78 17.00 -5.01
C GLU A 45 1.21 15.53 -5.07
N ALA A 46 0.28 14.61 -4.92
CA ALA A 46 0.58 13.19 -5.02
C ALA A 46 0.95 12.76 -6.46
N VAL A 47 0.42 13.42 -7.46
CA VAL A 47 0.82 13.21 -8.85
C VAL A 47 2.21 13.79 -9.10
N ASP A 48 2.53 14.99 -8.55
CA ASP A 48 3.89 15.56 -8.59
C ASP A 48 4.92 14.59 -7.99
N PHE A 49 4.63 14.07 -6.80
CA PHE A 49 5.44 13.04 -6.15
C PHE A 49 5.64 11.81 -7.03
N ALA A 50 4.54 11.23 -7.54
CA ALA A 50 4.56 9.98 -8.28
C ALA A 50 5.35 10.09 -9.59
N GLU A 51 5.27 11.24 -10.28
CA GLU A 51 6.06 11.53 -11.47
C GLU A 51 7.53 11.80 -11.15
N ALA A 52 7.80 12.72 -10.22
CA ALA A 52 9.16 13.12 -9.87
C ALA A 52 10.00 11.95 -9.31
N SER A 53 9.36 11.03 -8.57
CA SER A 53 9.99 9.81 -8.07
C SER A 53 10.09 8.69 -9.11
N GLY A 54 9.54 8.87 -10.33
CA GLY A 54 9.53 7.83 -11.37
C GLY A 54 8.62 6.64 -11.07
N LEU A 55 7.79 6.73 -10.04
CA LEU A 55 6.90 5.64 -9.63
C LEU A 55 5.73 5.45 -10.59
N MET A 56 5.14 6.56 -11.04
CA MET A 56 4.03 6.54 -12.00
C MET A 56 4.27 7.58 -13.11
N ASN A 57 4.15 7.14 -14.35
CA ASN A 57 4.27 8.01 -15.51
C ASN A 57 2.90 8.43 -16.02
N GLY A 58 2.84 9.49 -16.83
CA GLY A 58 1.64 9.85 -17.61
C GLY A 58 1.22 8.74 -18.60
N VAL A 59 0.02 8.89 -19.15
CA VAL A 59 -0.55 7.95 -20.13
C VAL A 59 -0.29 8.39 -21.59
N GLY A 60 0.48 9.45 -21.80
CA GLY A 60 0.73 10.11 -23.08
C GLY A 60 -0.04 11.43 -23.22
N ASP A 61 0.27 12.20 -24.25
CA ASP A 61 -0.36 13.49 -24.59
C ASP A 61 -0.43 14.48 -23.40
N HIS A 62 0.60 14.54 -22.57
CA HIS A 62 0.64 15.34 -21.33
C HIS A 62 -0.56 15.09 -20.41
N ARG A 63 -0.96 13.82 -20.27
CA ARG A 63 -2.06 13.42 -19.38
C ARG A 63 -1.60 12.36 -18.38
N PHE A 64 -2.09 12.50 -17.16
CA PHE A 64 -1.92 11.51 -16.09
C PHE A 64 -3.06 10.51 -16.02
N ASP A 65 -4.27 10.90 -16.46
CA ASP A 65 -5.52 10.16 -16.33
C ASP A 65 -5.88 9.83 -14.87
N PRO A 66 -6.06 10.86 -14.01
CA PRO A 66 -6.21 10.66 -12.56
C PRO A 66 -7.41 9.79 -12.17
N GLN A 67 -8.45 9.75 -13.01
CA GLN A 67 -9.65 8.91 -12.79
C GLN A 67 -9.54 7.53 -13.45
N GLY A 68 -8.49 7.27 -14.20
CA GLY A 68 -8.23 5.96 -14.81
C GLY A 68 -8.02 4.87 -13.76
N SER A 69 -8.43 3.65 -14.08
CA SER A 69 -8.27 2.50 -13.20
C SER A 69 -6.81 2.03 -13.13
N VAL A 70 -6.40 1.60 -11.94
CA VAL A 70 -5.09 0.96 -11.72
C VAL A 70 -5.24 -0.56 -11.75
N THR A 71 -4.37 -1.23 -12.50
CA THR A 71 -4.36 -2.69 -12.56
C THR A 71 -3.44 -3.28 -11.47
N ARG A 72 -3.62 -4.58 -11.19
CA ARG A 72 -2.77 -5.33 -10.28
C ARG A 72 -1.30 -5.31 -10.71
N ALA A 73 -1.02 -5.42 -12.02
CA ALA A 73 0.33 -5.33 -12.56
C ALA A 73 0.96 -3.95 -12.32
N MET A 74 0.21 -2.86 -12.46
CA MET A 74 0.70 -1.51 -12.18
C MET A 74 1.17 -1.38 -10.73
N VAL A 75 0.38 -1.87 -9.77
CA VAL A 75 0.73 -1.77 -8.35
C VAL A 75 2.03 -2.51 -8.03
N VAL A 76 2.16 -3.79 -8.43
CA VAL A 76 3.40 -4.53 -8.14
C VAL A 76 4.62 -3.92 -8.85
N THR A 77 4.42 -3.28 -10.01
CA THR A 77 5.52 -2.59 -10.70
C THR A 77 5.97 -1.34 -9.94
N VAL A 78 5.04 -0.57 -9.35
CA VAL A 78 5.40 0.56 -8.50
C VAL A 78 6.15 0.09 -7.26
N LEU A 79 5.68 -0.98 -6.59
CA LEU A 79 6.36 -1.55 -5.43
C LEU A 79 7.75 -2.10 -5.77
N TYR A 80 7.91 -2.70 -6.95
CA TYR A 80 9.20 -3.18 -7.46
C TYR A 80 10.18 -2.03 -7.71
N ARG A 81 9.71 -0.91 -8.28
CA ARG A 81 10.50 0.33 -8.47
C ARG A 81 10.90 0.95 -7.14
N LEU A 82 10.03 0.96 -6.13
CA LEU A 82 10.37 1.42 -4.78
C LEU A 82 11.53 0.64 -4.15
N GLN A 83 11.78 -0.60 -4.59
CA GLN A 83 12.91 -1.43 -4.19
C GLN A 83 14.07 -1.37 -5.20
N GLU A 84 14.13 -0.34 -6.05
CA GLU A 84 15.20 -0.17 -7.05
C GLU A 84 15.32 -1.35 -8.02
N GLU A 85 14.19 -1.99 -8.34
CA GLU A 85 14.08 -3.09 -9.31
C GLU A 85 15.07 -4.25 -9.06
N PRO A 86 14.99 -4.95 -7.92
CA PRO A 86 15.92 -6.01 -7.56
C PRO A 86 16.05 -7.10 -8.64
N ASP A 87 17.25 -7.68 -8.79
CA ASP A 87 17.48 -8.76 -9.74
C ASP A 87 16.63 -10.00 -9.44
N VAL A 88 15.94 -10.50 -10.46
CA VAL A 88 15.09 -11.70 -10.41
C VAL A 88 15.68 -12.87 -11.21
N THR A 89 16.94 -12.76 -11.64
CA THR A 89 17.62 -13.81 -12.40
C THR A 89 17.58 -15.14 -11.64
N GLY A 90 17.20 -16.19 -12.34
CA GLY A 90 17.07 -17.54 -11.77
C GLY A 90 15.78 -17.82 -10.98
N LYS A 91 14.93 -16.80 -10.78
CA LYS A 91 13.60 -16.98 -10.19
C LYS A 91 12.57 -17.35 -11.26
N THR A 92 11.51 -18.04 -10.85
CA THR A 92 10.44 -18.51 -11.75
C THR A 92 9.13 -17.81 -11.44
N CYS A 93 8.37 -17.47 -12.49
CA CYS A 93 7.02 -16.96 -12.32
C CYS A 93 6.06 -18.12 -12.00
N PRO A 94 5.33 -18.08 -10.87
CA PRO A 94 4.38 -19.14 -10.55
C PRO A 94 3.05 -19.02 -11.33
N PHE A 95 2.83 -17.91 -12.03
CA PHE A 95 1.56 -17.58 -12.67
C PHE A 95 1.60 -17.79 -14.17
N SER A 96 0.67 -18.59 -14.70
CA SER A 96 0.58 -18.93 -16.12
C SER A 96 0.03 -17.80 -16.99
N ASP A 97 -0.64 -16.81 -16.38
CA ASP A 97 -1.23 -15.65 -17.06
C ASP A 97 -0.30 -14.41 -17.08
N VAL A 98 0.98 -14.60 -16.78
CA VAL A 98 2.02 -13.57 -16.81
C VAL A 98 3.01 -13.90 -17.92
N PRO A 99 2.85 -13.33 -19.12
CA PRO A 99 3.70 -13.65 -20.27
C PRO A 99 5.14 -13.19 -20.06
N VAL A 100 6.09 -14.04 -20.46
CA VAL A 100 7.52 -13.67 -20.52
C VAL A 100 7.69 -12.46 -21.42
N GLY A 101 8.46 -11.47 -20.96
CA GLY A 101 8.72 -10.24 -21.70
C GLY A 101 7.63 -9.18 -21.58
N SER A 102 6.54 -9.42 -20.82
CA SER A 102 5.64 -8.33 -20.46
C SER A 102 6.36 -7.31 -19.57
N TRP A 103 5.96 -6.04 -19.65
CA TRP A 103 6.59 -4.95 -18.90
C TRP A 103 6.54 -5.14 -17.37
N TYR A 104 5.63 -5.95 -16.88
CA TYR A 104 5.44 -6.29 -15.47
C TYR A 104 6.03 -7.65 -15.06
N PHE A 105 6.66 -8.38 -15.99
CA PHE A 105 7.10 -9.77 -15.75
C PHE A 105 8.03 -9.88 -14.53
N ASN A 106 9.09 -9.08 -14.50
CA ASN A 106 10.07 -9.09 -13.42
C ASN A 106 9.45 -8.64 -12.08
N ALA A 107 8.59 -7.61 -12.12
CA ALA A 107 7.89 -7.13 -10.94
C ALA A 107 6.97 -8.19 -10.33
N VAL A 108 6.27 -8.97 -11.15
CA VAL A 108 5.39 -10.05 -10.66
C VAL A 108 6.20 -11.21 -10.07
N ILE A 109 7.32 -11.60 -10.70
CA ILE A 109 8.23 -12.62 -10.14
C ILE A 109 8.74 -12.19 -8.78
N TRP A 110 9.26 -10.95 -8.69
CA TRP A 110 9.75 -10.39 -7.44
C TRP A 110 8.65 -10.35 -6.36
N ALA A 111 7.46 -9.86 -6.71
CA ALA A 111 6.36 -9.74 -5.76
C ALA A 111 5.90 -11.10 -5.23
N ALA A 112 5.91 -12.15 -6.05
CA ALA A 112 5.62 -13.51 -5.64
C ALA A 112 6.71 -14.08 -4.73
N ASP A 113 7.98 -13.91 -5.09
CA ASP A 113 9.14 -14.39 -4.34
C ASP A 113 9.23 -13.73 -2.95
N GLN A 114 8.96 -12.42 -2.87
CA GLN A 114 8.94 -11.68 -1.61
C GLN A 114 7.65 -11.87 -0.78
N GLY A 115 6.65 -12.60 -1.30
CA GLY A 115 5.38 -12.79 -0.61
C GLY A 115 4.47 -11.55 -0.61
N VAL A 116 4.78 -10.53 -1.41
CA VAL A 116 3.92 -9.34 -1.62
C VAL A 116 2.58 -9.74 -2.24
N THR A 117 2.61 -10.73 -3.12
CA THR A 117 1.41 -11.34 -3.70
C THR A 117 1.47 -12.86 -3.67
N THR A 118 0.31 -13.48 -3.51
CA THR A 118 0.12 -14.93 -3.68
C THR A 118 -0.71 -15.26 -4.92
N GLY A 119 -0.91 -14.25 -5.78
CA GLY A 119 -1.82 -14.37 -6.91
C GLY A 119 -3.29 -14.17 -6.52
N LYS A 120 -4.16 -14.30 -7.50
CA LYS A 120 -5.61 -14.43 -7.32
C LYS A 120 -5.98 -15.90 -7.05
N THR A 121 -5.21 -16.79 -7.67
CA THR A 121 -5.12 -18.22 -7.39
C THR A 121 -3.65 -18.63 -7.37
N GLU A 122 -3.35 -19.89 -7.06
CA GLU A 122 -1.98 -20.43 -7.08
C GLU A 122 -1.29 -20.29 -8.45
N THR A 123 -2.05 -20.27 -9.54
CA THR A 123 -1.54 -20.22 -10.91
C THR A 123 -1.93 -18.98 -11.72
N SER A 124 -2.71 -18.06 -11.15
CA SER A 124 -3.17 -16.84 -11.82
C SER A 124 -2.87 -15.60 -10.98
N PHE A 125 -2.21 -14.63 -11.58
CA PHE A 125 -1.98 -13.30 -11.00
C PHE A 125 -3.08 -12.30 -11.34
N ALA A 126 -3.72 -12.44 -12.51
CA ALA A 126 -4.69 -11.51 -13.10
C ALA A 126 -4.10 -10.09 -13.31
N PRO A 127 -3.02 -9.94 -14.13
CA PRO A 127 -2.25 -8.69 -14.23
C PRO A 127 -3.06 -7.49 -14.70
N ASN A 128 -4.02 -7.69 -15.59
CA ASN A 128 -4.81 -6.62 -16.21
C ASN A 128 -6.13 -6.32 -15.46
N GLU A 129 -6.46 -7.07 -14.41
CA GLU A 129 -7.64 -6.77 -13.62
C GLU A 129 -7.42 -5.48 -12.78
N PRO A 130 -8.42 -4.59 -12.71
CA PRO A 130 -8.39 -3.47 -11.78
C PRO A 130 -8.21 -3.97 -10.34
N ILE A 131 -7.31 -3.32 -9.60
CA ILE A 131 -7.06 -3.69 -8.20
C ILE A 131 -8.12 -3.09 -7.29
N THR A 132 -8.62 -3.87 -6.32
CA THR A 132 -9.51 -3.34 -5.28
C THR A 132 -8.73 -2.69 -4.14
N ARG A 133 -9.40 -1.83 -3.36
CA ARG A 133 -8.79 -1.11 -2.24
C ARG A 133 -8.25 -2.07 -1.17
N GLU A 134 -8.97 -3.16 -0.85
CA GLU A 134 -8.50 -4.15 0.11
C GLU A 134 -7.29 -4.97 -0.41
N GLN A 135 -7.24 -5.23 -1.74
CA GLN A 135 -6.09 -5.88 -2.36
C GLN A 135 -4.85 -4.97 -2.33
N MET A 136 -5.02 -3.67 -2.60
CA MET A 136 -3.96 -2.67 -2.48
C MET A 136 -3.42 -2.61 -1.05
N ALA A 137 -4.29 -2.51 -0.04
CA ALA A 137 -3.91 -2.53 1.37
C ALA A 137 -3.11 -3.80 1.71
N THR A 138 -3.55 -4.96 1.21
CA THR A 138 -2.85 -6.23 1.41
C THR A 138 -1.45 -6.22 0.81
N MET A 139 -1.31 -5.76 -0.43
CA MET A 139 -0.01 -5.74 -1.12
C MET A 139 0.97 -4.77 -0.46
N ILE A 140 0.51 -3.57 -0.08
CA ILE A 140 1.37 -2.55 0.56
C ILE A 140 1.90 -3.05 1.91
N ILE A 141 1.04 -3.58 2.77
CA ILE A 141 1.50 -4.04 4.09
C ILE A 141 2.40 -5.28 3.95
N ARG A 142 2.11 -6.21 3.04
CA ARG A 142 3.01 -7.33 2.77
C ARG A 142 4.37 -6.87 2.23
N PHE A 143 4.37 -5.88 1.36
CA PHE A 143 5.59 -5.24 0.88
C PHE A 143 6.41 -4.65 2.03
N SER A 144 5.79 -3.89 2.91
CA SER A 144 6.46 -3.29 4.07
C SER A 144 7.07 -4.36 4.99
N LEU A 145 6.34 -5.44 5.24
CA LEU A 145 6.83 -6.57 6.04
C LEU A 145 7.98 -7.33 5.35
N ALA A 146 7.90 -7.53 4.05
CA ALA A 146 8.98 -8.18 3.29
C ALA A 146 10.27 -7.37 3.36
N SER A 147 10.17 -6.06 3.26
CA SER A 147 11.31 -5.13 3.29
C SER A 147 11.98 -5.05 4.67
N SER A 148 11.25 -5.25 5.75
CA SER A 148 11.79 -5.24 7.13
C SER A 148 12.40 -6.56 7.58
N GLY A 149 12.17 -7.64 6.85
CA GLY A 149 12.53 -8.98 7.27
C GLY A 149 11.63 -9.58 8.38
N ASP A 150 10.63 -8.84 8.86
CA ASP A 150 9.66 -9.31 9.87
C ASP A 150 8.38 -9.81 9.19
N LYS A 151 8.46 -11.01 8.64
CA LYS A 151 7.36 -11.63 7.89
C LYS A 151 6.24 -12.18 8.78
N ASP A 152 6.44 -12.26 10.11
CA ASP A 152 5.54 -12.97 11.02
C ASP A 152 4.49 -12.08 11.70
N VAL A 153 4.60 -10.75 11.61
CA VAL A 153 3.70 -9.80 12.31
C VAL A 153 2.21 -10.08 12.04
N ILE A 154 1.83 -10.27 10.79
CA ILE A 154 0.43 -10.60 10.44
C ILE A 154 0.08 -12.01 10.91
N GLY A 155 1.00 -12.96 10.78
CA GLY A 155 0.82 -14.32 11.27
C GLY A 155 0.56 -14.35 12.78
N ASP A 156 1.28 -13.56 13.54
CA ASP A 156 1.09 -13.44 14.99
C ASP A 156 -0.22 -12.73 15.35
N ALA A 157 -0.60 -11.68 14.62
CA ALA A 157 -1.91 -11.04 14.79
C ALA A 157 -3.06 -12.02 14.53
N VAL A 158 -2.98 -12.81 13.46
CA VAL A 158 -3.97 -13.86 13.15
C VAL A 158 -4.02 -14.94 14.21
N LYS A 159 -2.86 -15.37 14.77
CA LYS A 159 -2.83 -16.34 15.88
C LYS A 159 -3.48 -15.81 17.16
N MET A 160 -3.39 -14.49 17.43
CA MET A 160 -4.06 -13.85 18.58
C MET A 160 -5.56 -13.65 18.39
N ASP A 161 -6.04 -13.60 17.16
CA ASP A 161 -7.44 -13.37 16.77
C ASP A 161 -7.86 -14.36 15.67
N PRO A 162 -7.88 -15.68 15.98
CA PRO A 162 -8.05 -16.73 14.97
C PRO A 162 -9.44 -16.71 14.30
N ASP A 163 -10.45 -16.15 14.95
CA ASP A 163 -11.80 -15.99 14.40
C ASP A 163 -12.04 -14.59 13.77
N GLY A 164 -11.04 -13.71 13.82
CA GLY A 164 -11.09 -12.37 13.22
C GLY A 164 -12.11 -11.42 13.85
N LYS A 165 -12.60 -11.72 15.06
CA LYS A 165 -13.61 -10.88 15.72
C LYS A 165 -13.03 -9.60 16.29
N LEU A 166 -11.81 -9.68 16.86
CA LEU A 166 -11.15 -8.51 17.42
C LEU A 166 -10.83 -7.49 16.33
N VAL A 167 -10.21 -7.93 15.23
CA VAL A 167 -9.89 -7.03 14.12
C VAL A 167 -11.14 -6.44 13.47
N LEU A 168 -12.20 -7.23 13.30
CA LEU A 168 -13.46 -6.73 12.77
C LEU A 168 -14.09 -5.67 13.70
N LYS A 169 -14.07 -5.91 15.02
CA LYS A 169 -14.54 -4.94 16.01
C LYS A 169 -13.75 -3.62 15.92
N MET A 170 -12.41 -3.67 15.83
CA MET A 170 -11.59 -2.46 15.67
C MET A 170 -11.88 -1.72 14.36
N LEU A 171 -12.20 -2.45 13.29
CA LEU A 171 -12.56 -1.85 12.00
C LEU A 171 -13.96 -1.21 12.00
N SER A 172 -14.90 -1.74 12.79
CA SER A 172 -16.31 -1.28 12.82
C SER A 172 -16.61 -0.27 13.92
N GLU A 173 -15.90 -0.32 15.06
CA GLU A 173 -16.19 0.51 16.23
C GLU A 173 -15.03 1.48 16.56
N GLY A 174 -13.88 1.36 15.86
CA GLY A 174 -12.67 2.11 16.16
C GLY A 174 -11.71 1.35 17.07
N VAL A 175 -10.49 1.87 17.20
CA VAL A 175 -9.43 1.25 18.01
C VAL A 175 -9.48 1.73 19.46
N PRO A 176 -9.07 0.88 20.44
CA PRO A 176 -8.95 1.29 21.83
C PRO A 176 -7.99 2.49 22.01
N ALA A 177 -8.31 3.40 22.93
CA ALA A 177 -7.55 4.63 23.14
C ALA A 177 -6.08 4.38 23.54
N ASP A 178 -5.79 3.29 24.24
CA ASP A 178 -4.43 2.88 24.60
C ASP A 178 -3.60 2.39 23.40
N LEU A 179 -4.26 1.94 22.33
CA LEU A 179 -3.62 1.63 21.05
C LEU A 179 -3.54 2.87 20.18
N ALA A 180 -4.61 3.68 20.10
CA ALA A 180 -4.68 4.87 19.25
C ALA A 180 -3.59 5.91 19.58
N LYS A 181 -3.16 6.02 20.84
CA LYS A 181 -2.08 6.95 21.25
C LYS A 181 -0.73 6.68 20.58
N ASP A 182 -0.48 5.43 20.19
CA ASP A 182 0.75 5.02 19.50
C ASP A 182 0.66 5.23 17.96
N PHE A 183 -0.52 5.65 17.47
CA PHE A 183 -0.83 5.85 16.05
C PHE A 183 -1.61 7.15 15.85
N PRO A 184 -0.93 8.31 15.71
CA PRO A 184 -1.61 9.60 15.52
C PRO A 184 -2.62 9.62 14.37
N ALA A 185 -2.35 8.88 13.30
CA ALA A 185 -3.27 8.75 12.17
C ALA A 185 -4.61 8.06 12.54
N ALA A 186 -4.67 7.32 13.65
CA ALA A 186 -5.89 6.67 14.14
C ALA A 186 -6.68 7.51 15.14
N GLU A 187 -6.19 8.70 15.50
CA GLU A 187 -6.92 9.59 16.40
C GLU A 187 -8.30 9.91 15.85
N GLY A 188 -9.33 9.79 16.71
CA GLY A 188 -10.72 10.03 16.32
C GLY A 188 -11.35 8.99 15.39
N PHE A 189 -10.67 7.89 15.09
CA PHE A 189 -11.25 6.83 14.26
C PHE A 189 -12.39 6.11 15.00
N GLN A 190 -13.60 6.20 14.44
CA GLN A 190 -14.84 5.62 14.99
C GLN A 190 -15.25 4.31 14.30
N GLY A 191 -14.37 3.74 13.47
CA GLY A 191 -14.66 2.57 12.66
C GLY A 191 -15.14 2.92 11.24
N PHE A 192 -15.19 1.90 10.39
CA PHE A 192 -15.75 1.99 9.04
C PHE A 192 -17.17 1.44 9.04
N SER A 193 -18.11 2.20 8.51
CA SER A 193 -19.52 1.78 8.42
C SER A 193 -19.74 0.56 7.50
N ASP A 194 -18.79 0.27 6.63
CA ASP A 194 -18.75 -0.88 5.70
C ASP A 194 -17.73 -1.96 6.08
N ALA A 195 -17.29 -1.99 7.34
CA ALA A 195 -16.26 -2.93 7.83
C ALA A 195 -16.60 -4.42 7.56
N ASP A 196 -17.89 -4.78 7.61
CA ASP A 196 -18.35 -6.14 7.32
C ASP A 196 -18.11 -6.56 5.86
N SER A 197 -18.00 -5.60 4.94
CA SER A 197 -17.69 -5.82 3.53
C SER A 197 -16.21 -6.12 3.27
N ILE A 198 -15.35 -5.94 4.28
CA ILE A 198 -13.91 -6.25 4.17
C ILE A 198 -13.72 -7.76 4.25
N SER A 199 -13.13 -8.33 3.20
CA SER A 199 -12.82 -9.76 3.15
C SER A 199 -11.95 -10.18 4.34
N SER A 200 -12.22 -11.36 4.91
CA SER A 200 -11.54 -11.82 6.14
C SER A 200 -10.02 -11.81 6.02
N TYR A 201 -9.47 -12.17 4.85
CA TYR A 201 -8.03 -12.14 4.61
C TYR A 201 -7.42 -10.73 4.66
N ALA A 202 -8.22 -9.69 4.36
CA ALA A 202 -7.75 -8.31 4.23
C ALA A 202 -7.85 -7.49 5.53
N ARG A 203 -8.62 -7.93 6.52
CA ARG A 203 -8.98 -7.15 7.71
C ARG A 203 -7.78 -6.58 8.46
N TRP A 204 -6.77 -7.41 8.76
CA TRP A 204 -5.57 -6.96 9.44
C TRP A 204 -4.76 -5.97 8.60
N TYR A 205 -4.66 -6.18 7.29
CA TYR A 205 -3.96 -5.28 6.38
C TYR A 205 -4.66 -3.92 6.27
N VAL A 206 -6.00 -3.92 6.20
CA VAL A 206 -6.81 -2.69 6.19
C VAL A 206 -6.66 -1.95 7.52
N LEU A 207 -6.70 -2.66 8.65
CA LEU A 207 -6.49 -2.04 9.95
C LEU A 207 -5.09 -1.39 10.04
N PHE A 208 -4.03 -2.07 9.61
CA PHE A 208 -2.68 -1.49 9.62
C PHE A 208 -2.58 -0.27 8.69
N CYS A 209 -3.15 -0.31 7.49
CA CYS A 209 -3.21 0.87 6.62
C CYS A 209 -3.92 2.05 7.29
N ARG A 210 -4.99 1.78 8.06
CA ARG A 210 -5.73 2.81 8.79
C ARG A 210 -4.93 3.38 9.96
N LEU A 211 -4.26 2.52 10.74
CA LEU A 211 -3.42 2.92 11.88
C LEU A 211 -2.23 3.77 11.44
N THR A 212 -1.59 3.41 10.35
CA THR A 212 -0.41 4.11 9.82
C THR A 212 -0.76 5.33 8.95
N GLY A 213 -2.04 5.52 8.60
CA GLY A 213 -2.45 6.63 7.75
C GLY A 213 -2.26 6.43 6.25
N ILE A 214 -1.69 5.29 5.82
CA ILE A 214 -1.46 4.98 4.39
C ILE A 214 -2.79 4.99 3.61
N MET A 215 -3.84 4.38 4.18
CA MET A 215 -5.20 4.41 3.63
C MET A 215 -6.21 4.69 4.74
N LYS A 216 -6.84 5.88 4.72
CA LYS A 216 -7.69 6.37 5.82
C LYS A 216 -9.18 6.11 5.63
N GLY A 217 -9.62 5.69 4.44
CA GLY A 217 -11.03 5.68 4.04
C GLY A 217 -11.47 7.04 3.49
N ASP A 218 -12.77 7.23 3.34
CA ASP A 218 -13.34 8.47 2.83
C ASP A 218 -14.02 9.31 3.95
N THR A 219 -14.47 10.50 3.59
CA THR A 219 -15.15 11.42 4.51
C THR A 219 -16.53 10.95 4.97
N ALA A 220 -17.10 9.95 4.29
CA ALA A 220 -18.36 9.31 4.71
C ALA A 220 -18.15 8.20 5.75
N GLY A 221 -16.90 7.95 6.17
CA GLY A 221 -16.57 6.90 7.14
C GLY A 221 -16.61 5.51 6.54
N THR A 222 -16.38 5.36 5.22
CA THR A 222 -16.30 4.06 4.55
C THR A 222 -14.88 3.76 4.07
N PHE A 223 -14.52 2.48 4.02
CA PHE A 223 -13.27 2.03 3.41
C PHE A 223 -13.45 1.71 1.93
N ARG A 224 -14.62 1.27 1.51
CA ARG A 224 -14.97 0.81 0.16
C ARG A 224 -14.07 -0.33 -0.32
N PRO A 225 -13.99 -1.48 0.40
CA PRO A 225 -12.97 -2.50 0.18
C PRO A 225 -12.99 -3.10 -1.22
N GLN A 226 -14.17 -3.26 -1.82
CA GLN A 226 -14.36 -3.87 -3.14
C GLN A 226 -14.30 -2.86 -4.30
N SER A 227 -14.26 -1.55 -4.01
CA SER A 227 -14.08 -0.54 -5.05
C SER A 227 -12.67 -0.62 -5.63
N THR A 228 -12.54 -0.42 -6.94
CA THR A 228 -11.25 -0.32 -7.62
C THR A 228 -10.61 1.05 -7.35
N LEU A 229 -9.29 1.10 -7.33
CA LEU A 229 -8.56 2.36 -7.19
C LEU A 229 -8.46 3.10 -8.52
N THR A 230 -8.54 4.43 -8.41
CA THR A 230 -8.11 5.32 -9.47
C THR A 230 -6.59 5.56 -9.40
N ARG A 231 -6.02 6.09 -10.49
CA ARG A 231 -4.59 6.45 -10.54
C ARG A 231 -4.25 7.56 -9.53
N ALA A 232 -5.17 8.51 -9.32
CA ALA A 232 -5.03 9.54 -8.28
C ALA A 232 -4.99 8.96 -6.87
N GLU A 233 -5.91 8.04 -6.54
CA GLU A 233 -5.93 7.36 -5.24
C GLU A 233 -4.67 6.50 -5.04
N CYS A 234 -4.16 5.87 -6.10
CA CYS A 234 -2.92 5.09 -6.09
C CYS A 234 -1.71 5.98 -5.79
N ALA A 235 -1.56 7.11 -6.52
CA ALA A 235 -0.49 8.09 -6.28
C ALA A 235 -0.50 8.60 -4.84
N LYS A 236 -1.68 8.97 -4.31
CA LYS A 236 -1.81 9.43 -2.91
C LYS A 236 -1.46 8.34 -1.90
N THR A 237 -1.82 7.10 -2.17
CA THR A 237 -1.48 5.98 -1.28
C THR A 237 0.05 5.76 -1.22
N PHE A 238 0.75 5.85 -2.34
CA PHE A 238 2.21 5.74 -2.36
C PHE A 238 2.91 6.96 -1.75
N MET A 239 2.38 8.17 -1.94
CA MET A 239 2.87 9.37 -1.26
C MET A 239 2.74 9.23 0.27
N ASN A 240 1.58 8.80 0.76
CA ASN A 240 1.38 8.57 2.21
C ASN A 240 2.34 7.50 2.76
N LEU A 241 2.61 6.45 1.98
CA LEU A 241 3.60 5.41 2.34
C LEU A 241 5.01 6.01 2.46
N TYR A 242 5.39 6.86 1.52
CA TYR A 242 6.68 7.56 1.52
C TYR A 242 6.80 8.52 2.72
N GLU A 243 5.81 9.40 2.92
CA GLU A 243 5.78 10.35 4.04
C GLU A 243 5.91 9.65 5.40
N LEU A 244 5.22 8.53 5.58
CA LEU A 244 5.33 7.72 6.79
C LEU A 244 6.78 7.24 7.04
N GLY A 245 7.48 6.82 5.98
CA GLY A 245 8.89 6.42 6.07
C GLY A 245 9.79 7.58 6.51
N GLU A 246 9.60 8.76 5.93
CA GLU A 246 10.38 9.97 6.27
C GLU A 246 10.12 10.45 7.71
N GLU A 247 8.88 10.42 8.19
CA GLU A 247 8.55 10.78 9.58
C GLU A 247 9.35 9.92 10.58
N PHE A 248 9.45 8.62 10.34
CA PHE A 248 10.19 7.72 11.21
C PHE A 248 11.71 7.92 11.14
N LEU A 249 12.26 8.19 9.95
CA LEU A 249 13.69 8.47 9.79
C LEU A 249 14.10 9.77 10.50
N SER A 250 13.21 10.77 10.52
CA SER A 250 13.47 12.04 11.20
C SER A 250 13.34 11.97 12.72
N ALA A 251 12.64 10.96 13.26
CA ALA A 251 12.41 10.76 14.69
C ALA A 251 13.44 9.82 15.36
N ALA A 252 14.29 9.14 14.58
CA ALA A 252 15.30 8.19 15.05
C ALA A 252 16.68 8.82 15.23
#